data_a2e155bbd4e34da818bc81d78c1ac465
#
_entry.id   a2e155bbd4e34da818bc81d78c1ac465
#
_cell.length_a   1.000
_cell.length_b   1.000
_cell.length_c   1.000
_cell.angle_alpha   90.00
_cell.angle_beta   90.00
_cell.angle_gamma   90.00
#
_symmetry.space_group_name_H-M   'P 1'
#
loop_
_entity.id
_entity.type
_entity.pdbx_description
1 polymer ?
#
loop_
_entity_poly.entity_id
_entity_poly.type
_entity_poly.pdbx_seq_one_letter_code
_entity_poly.pdbx_strand_id
1 'polypeptide(L)'
;MGVHLAMLLSKQGNDVFVTTRKDRMNNAGITYLRGNAHDPLFIEEILREGWDAIVDFMVYHTDEFARRVDLLLRYTNQYVYLSSARIFANEDAYITERSPRLLDITSDTDYLKTDEYALTKALQENLLRASGYKNWTIVRPYITFSDIRLQLGVYEKEQWLYRALQGRAIVFSKDIASHYTTLTYGEDVAQGIAGLIGNAMALG
;
A
#
# COMPACT_ATOMS: atom_id res chain seq x y z
N MET A 1 3.60 2.60 -7.98
CA MET A 1 2.18 2.95 -7.71
C MET A 1 2.01 4.45 -7.44
N GLY A 2 2.46 5.01 -6.31
CA GLY A 2 2.16 6.40 -5.93
C GLY A 2 2.49 7.46 -6.98
N VAL A 3 3.63 7.36 -7.67
CA VAL A 3 3.98 8.29 -8.75
C VAL A 3 3.00 8.18 -9.92
N HIS A 4 2.64 6.96 -10.33
CA HIS A 4 1.67 6.75 -11.42
C HIS A 4 0.29 7.29 -11.02
N LEU A 5 -0.15 7.06 -9.78
CA LEU A 5 -1.43 7.57 -9.30
C LEU A 5 -1.46 9.10 -9.28
N ALA A 6 -0.42 9.74 -8.73
CA ALA A 6 -0.35 11.21 -8.69
C ALA A 6 -0.41 11.82 -10.10
N MET A 7 0.34 11.25 -11.05
CA MET A 7 0.32 11.71 -12.45
C MET A 7 -1.03 11.46 -13.12
N LEU A 8 -1.68 10.33 -12.85
CA LEU A 8 -2.98 9.99 -13.42
C LEU A 8 -4.06 10.95 -12.93
N LEU A 9 -4.15 11.13 -11.61
CA LEU A 9 -5.15 12.03 -10.99
C LEU A 9 -4.97 13.48 -11.43
N SER A 10 -3.73 13.95 -11.51
CA SER A 10 -3.43 15.29 -12.02
C SER A 10 -3.88 15.45 -13.49
N LYS A 11 -3.62 14.46 -14.36
CA LYS A 11 -4.11 14.48 -15.76
C LYS A 11 -5.63 14.46 -15.87
N GLN A 12 -6.32 13.92 -14.87
CA GLN A 12 -7.78 13.91 -14.76
C GLN A 12 -8.35 15.23 -14.24
N GLY A 13 -7.49 16.23 -13.93
CA GLY A 13 -7.91 17.55 -13.47
C GLY A 13 -8.11 17.66 -11.96
N ASN A 14 -7.61 16.71 -11.16
CA ASN A 14 -7.64 16.81 -9.72
C ASN A 14 -6.45 17.63 -9.20
N ASP A 15 -6.65 18.34 -8.10
CA ASP A 15 -5.59 18.94 -7.30
C ASP A 15 -4.90 17.85 -6.47
N VAL A 16 -3.66 17.54 -6.80
CA VAL A 16 -2.93 16.43 -6.18
C VAL A 16 -1.84 16.95 -5.25
N PHE A 17 -1.87 16.51 -4.01
CA PHE A 17 -0.87 16.84 -2.99
C PHE A 17 -0.08 15.60 -2.63
N VAL A 18 1.24 15.70 -2.61
CA VAL A 18 2.13 14.57 -2.32
C VAL A 18 3.10 14.93 -1.19
N THR A 19 3.03 14.21 -0.09
CA THR A 19 4.00 14.37 0.99
C THR A 19 5.38 13.82 0.57
N THR A 20 6.44 14.55 0.89
CA THR A 20 7.82 14.16 0.53
C THR A 20 8.83 14.72 1.52
N ARG A 21 9.89 13.94 1.81
CA ARG A 21 11.02 14.42 2.61
C ARG A 21 12.06 15.23 1.81
N LYS A 22 11.95 15.19 0.47
CA LYS A 22 12.89 15.87 -0.43
C LYS A 22 12.28 17.16 -0.95
N ASP A 23 13.14 18.14 -1.22
CA ASP A 23 12.71 19.31 -1.99
C ASP A 23 12.32 18.87 -3.41
N ARG A 24 11.10 19.24 -3.78
CA ARG A 24 10.57 19.05 -5.13
C ARG A 24 9.82 20.31 -5.56
N MET A 25 10.03 20.71 -6.80
CA MET A 25 9.23 21.78 -7.40
C MET A 25 7.86 21.23 -7.77
N ASN A 26 6.82 22.02 -7.51
CA ASN A 26 5.46 21.72 -7.97
C ASN A 26 5.44 21.59 -9.48
N ASN A 27 4.68 20.65 -9.99
CA ASN A 27 4.68 20.33 -11.41
C ASN A 27 3.30 19.78 -11.83
N ALA A 28 2.80 20.27 -12.98
CA ALA A 28 1.64 19.70 -13.68
C ALA A 28 0.44 19.37 -12.79
N GLY A 29 0.01 20.29 -11.92
CA GLY A 29 -1.11 20.07 -10.98
C GLY A 29 -0.79 19.18 -9.79
N ILE A 30 0.51 18.91 -9.53
CA ILE A 30 0.97 18.20 -8.34
C ILE A 30 1.70 19.19 -7.43
N THR A 31 1.21 19.35 -6.21
CA THR A 31 1.83 20.13 -5.14
C THR A 31 2.57 19.21 -4.18
N TYR A 32 3.84 19.51 -3.92
CA TYR A 32 4.65 18.72 -2.98
C TYR A 32 4.70 19.38 -1.61
N LEU A 33 4.19 18.67 -0.61
CA LEU A 33 4.24 19.07 0.79
C LEU A 33 5.49 18.46 1.43
N ARG A 34 6.47 19.31 1.74
CA ARG A 34 7.73 18.84 2.32
C ARG A 34 7.58 18.58 3.81
N GLY A 35 7.78 17.34 4.23
CA GLY A 35 7.77 16.92 5.62
C GLY A 35 7.93 15.41 5.75
N ASN A 36 7.99 14.95 6.99
CA ASN A 36 8.05 13.52 7.31
C ASN A 36 6.64 13.03 7.67
N ALA A 37 6.05 12.20 6.83
CA ALA A 37 4.72 11.63 7.07
C ALA A 37 4.64 10.70 8.31
N HIS A 38 5.77 10.34 8.95
CA HIS A 38 5.76 9.70 10.26
C HIS A 38 5.69 10.71 11.43
N ASP A 39 5.93 12.00 11.16
CA ASP A 39 5.82 13.04 12.18
C ASP A 39 4.34 13.36 12.44
N PRO A 40 3.84 13.14 13.68
CA PRO A 40 2.45 13.40 14.00
C PRO A 40 2.05 14.88 13.83
N LEU A 41 2.93 15.81 14.14
CA LEU A 41 2.65 17.24 14.02
C LEU A 41 2.49 17.67 12.57
N PHE A 42 3.38 17.19 11.70
CA PHE A 42 3.29 17.45 10.26
C PHE A 42 1.99 16.88 9.67
N ILE A 43 1.64 15.63 10.03
CA ILE A 43 0.40 15.02 9.55
C ILE A 43 -0.83 15.75 10.09
N GLU A 44 -0.85 16.12 11.36
CA GLU A 44 -1.97 16.88 11.93
C GLU A 44 -2.16 18.24 11.23
N GLU A 45 -1.08 18.93 10.93
CA GLU A 45 -1.12 20.21 10.22
C GLU A 45 -1.77 20.06 8.84
N ILE A 46 -1.28 19.13 8.01
CA ILE A 46 -1.83 18.95 6.66
C ILE A 46 -3.24 18.36 6.62
N LEU A 47 -3.62 17.56 7.63
CA LEU A 47 -4.96 16.98 7.68
C LEU A 47 -6.04 18.02 8.00
N ARG A 48 -5.72 19.10 8.73
CA ARG A 48 -6.67 20.16 9.08
C ARG A 48 -7.25 20.89 7.86
N GLU A 49 -6.59 20.84 6.73
CA GLU A 49 -7.10 21.39 5.45
C GLU A 49 -8.37 20.66 4.98
N GLY A 50 -8.57 19.39 5.40
CA GLY A 50 -9.65 18.53 4.91
C GLY A 50 -9.39 18.03 3.49
N TRP A 51 -9.66 16.75 3.25
CA TRP A 51 -9.32 16.11 1.97
C TRP A 51 -10.49 15.32 1.42
N ASP A 52 -10.72 15.41 0.11
CA ASP A 52 -11.70 14.55 -0.56
C ASP A 52 -11.25 13.08 -0.51
N ALA A 53 -9.98 12.82 -0.75
CA ALA A 53 -9.42 11.48 -0.61
C ALA A 53 -7.96 11.54 -0.12
N ILE A 54 -7.61 10.61 0.75
CA ILE A 54 -6.23 10.33 1.16
C ILE A 54 -5.89 8.91 0.71
N VAL A 55 -4.85 8.77 -0.11
CA VAL A 55 -4.32 7.45 -0.49
C VAL A 55 -3.00 7.24 0.24
N ASP A 56 -3.00 6.31 1.19
CA ASP A 56 -1.90 6.15 2.12
C ASP A 56 -0.93 5.04 1.70
N PHE A 57 0.22 5.44 1.15
CA PHE A 57 1.32 4.56 0.76
C PHE A 57 2.34 4.32 1.88
N MET A 58 2.08 4.83 3.08
CA MET A 58 3.00 4.67 4.20
C MET A 58 2.96 3.25 4.75
N VAL A 59 4.08 2.85 5.33
CA VAL A 59 4.19 1.59 6.06
C VAL A 59 4.36 1.93 7.54
N TYR A 60 3.41 1.52 8.35
CA TYR A 60 3.36 1.77 9.79
C TYR A 60 3.55 0.48 10.58
N HIS A 61 4.07 0.59 11.78
CA HIS A 61 3.82 -0.40 12.82
C HIS A 61 2.37 -0.32 13.31
N THR A 62 1.83 -1.39 13.85
CA THR A 62 0.41 -1.44 14.25
C THR A 62 0.06 -0.37 15.28
N ASP A 63 0.92 -0.15 16.27
CA ASP A 63 0.74 0.86 17.31
C ASP A 63 0.81 2.30 16.78
N GLU A 64 1.68 2.55 15.80
CA GLU A 64 1.76 3.84 15.11
C GLU A 64 0.47 4.13 14.33
N PHE A 65 -0.04 3.14 13.60
CA PHE A 65 -1.29 3.26 12.87
C PHE A 65 -2.49 3.48 13.81
N ALA A 66 -2.55 2.74 14.92
CA ALA A 66 -3.61 2.88 15.91
C ALA A 66 -3.73 4.30 16.48
N ARG A 67 -2.59 5.00 16.67
CA ARG A 67 -2.58 6.38 17.17
C ARG A 67 -3.06 7.43 16.17
N ARG A 68 -3.06 7.13 14.86
CA ARG A 68 -3.36 8.11 13.80
C ARG A 68 -4.60 7.80 12.98
N VAL A 69 -5.13 6.58 13.04
CA VAL A 69 -6.24 6.16 12.18
C VAL A 69 -7.48 7.02 12.36
N ASP A 70 -7.83 7.39 13.59
CA ASP A 70 -8.97 8.26 13.87
C ASP A 70 -8.80 9.66 13.25
N LEU A 71 -7.59 10.22 13.34
CA LEU A 71 -7.28 11.52 12.74
C LEU A 71 -7.37 11.47 11.21
N LEU A 72 -6.81 10.43 10.58
CA LEU A 72 -6.88 10.22 9.14
C LEU A 72 -8.32 10.11 8.65
N LEU A 73 -9.16 9.35 9.34
CA LEU A 73 -10.56 9.14 8.97
C LEU A 73 -11.43 10.39 9.21
N ARG A 74 -11.12 11.17 10.23
CA ARG A 74 -11.89 12.38 10.58
C ARG A 74 -11.74 13.50 9.56
N TYR A 75 -10.57 13.64 8.95
CA TYR A 75 -10.23 14.77 8.07
C TYR A 75 -10.24 14.41 6.58
N THR A 76 -10.89 13.31 6.21
CA THR A 76 -11.05 12.95 4.80
C THR A 76 -12.44 12.41 4.50
N ASN A 77 -12.94 12.65 3.28
CA ASN A 77 -14.18 12.03 2.81
C ASN A 77 -13.97 10.55 2.45
N GLN A 78 -12.75 10.18 1.99
CA GLN A 78 -12.38 8.80 1.74
C GLN A 78 -10.90 8.53 2.06
N TYR A 79 -10.66 7.57 2.94
CA TYR A 79 -9.32 7.08 3.25
C TYR A 79 -9.04 5.76 2.54
N VAL A 80 -8.11 5.77 1.57
CA VAL A 80 -7.69 4.57 0.84
C VAL A 80 -6.44 3.99 1.47
N TYR A 81 -6.62 2.89 2.18
CA TYR A 81 -5.56 2.19 2.89
C TYR A 81 -4.91 1.13 1.99
N LEU A 82 -3.59 1.22 1.79
CA LEU A 82 -2.81 0.21 1.08
C LEU A 82 -2.43 -0.94 2.04
N SER A 83 -3.25 -1.98 2.04
CA SER A 83 -2.93 -3.27 2.63
C SER A 83 -2.01 -4.07 1.69
N SER A 84 -2.09 -5.37 1.70
CA SER A 84 -1.31 -6.26 0.83
C SER A 84 -2.03 -7.58 0.60
N ALA A 85 -1.94 -8.15 -0.58
CA ALA A 85 -2.37 -9.52 -0.82
C ALA A 85 -1.58 -10.56 -0.01
N ARG A 86 -0.42 -10.18 0.53
CA ARG A 86 0.38 -11.04 1.42
C ARG A 86 -0.33 -11.41 2.73
N ILE A 87 -1.41 -10.72 3.10
CA ILE A 87 -2.20 -11.07 4.29
C ILE A 87 -2.94 -12.39 4.15
N PHE A 88 -3.23 -12.82 2.91
CA PHE A 88 -3.99 -14.04 2.67
C PHE A 88 -3.18 -15.29 3.00
N ALA A 89 -3.87 -16.28 3.53
CA ALA A 89 -3.32 -17.61 3.69
C ALA A 89 -3.04 -18.25 2.33
N ASN A 90 -2.11 -19.21 2.31
CA ASN A 90 -1.85 -20.01 1.12
C ASN A 90 -2.99 -21.01 0.93
N GLU A 91 -3.69 -20.90 -0.18
CA GLU A 91 -4.76 -21.80 -0.59
C GLU A 91 -4.50 -22.29 -2.01
N ASP A 92 -4.94 -23.50 -2.31
CA ASP A 92 -4.89 -24.08 -3.65
C ASP A 92 -5.92 -23.47 -4.61
N ALA A 93 -6.89 -22.72 -4.06
CA ALA A 93 -7.93 -22.04 -4.81
C ALA A 93 -7.51 -20.59 -5.20
N TYR A 94 -8.27 -19.99 -6.13
CA TYR A 94 -8.11 -18.58 -6.44
C TYR A 94 -8.41 -17.71 -5.21
N ILE A 95 -7.47 -16.83 -4.88
CA ILE A 95 -7.64 -15.86 -3.79
C ILE A 95 -8.67 -14.82 -4.18
N THR A 96 -9.63 -14.59 -3.30
CA THR A 96 -10.66 -13.56 -3.38
C THR A 96 -10.61 -12.64 -2.17
N GLU A 97 -11.41 -11.58 -2.15
CA GLU A 97 -11.51 -10.70 -0.99
C GLU A 97 -11.99 -11.41 0.30
N ARG A 98 -12.66 -12.57 0.14
CA ARG A 98 -13.21 -13.37 1.25
C ARG A 98 -12.28 -14.51 1.65
N SER A 99 -11.17 -14.71 0.96
CA SER A 99 -10.19 -15.73 1.34
C SER A 99 -9.64 -15.47 2.74
N PRO A 100 -9.38 -16.54 3.53
CA PRO A 100 -8.89 -16.42 4.88
C PRO A 100 -7.53 -15.71 4.92
N ARG A 101 -7.33 -14.89 5.96
CA ARG A 101 -6.05 -14.23 6.19
C ARG A 101 -5.18 -15.08 7.11
N LEU A 102 -3.87 -14.99 6.97
CA LEU A 102 -2.90 -15.66 7.85
C LEU A 102 -3.19 -15.39 9.34
N LEU A 103 -3.51 -14.14 9.68
CA LEU A 103 -3.87 -13.72 11.04
C LEU A 103 -5.04 -14.53 11.62
N ASP A 104 -6.01 -14.90 10.79
CA ASP A 104 -7.27 -15.50 11.24
C ASP A 104 -7.18 -17.02 11.40
N ILE A 105 -6.22 -17.69 10.72
CA ILE A 105 -6.16 -19.16 10.67
C ILE A 105 -4.88 -19.77 11.22
N THR A 106 -3.80 -18.98 11.40
CA THR A 106 -2.54 -19.54 11.88
C THR A 106 -2.64 -19.98 13.34
N SER A 107 -2.11 -21.16 13.61
CA SER A 107 -1.94 -21.68 14.99
C SER A 107 -0.54 -21.44 15.54
N ASP A 108 0.37 -20.84 14.75
CA ASP A 108 1.74 -20.53 15.16
C ASP A 108 1.75 -19.33 16.11
N THR A 109 1.78 -19.62 17.41
CA THR A 109 1.76 -18.61 18.46
C THR A 109 3.02 -17.73 18.49
N ASP A 110 4.14 -18.21 18.00
CA ASP A 110 5.38 -17.44 17.96
C ASP A 110 5.37 -16.49 16.76
N TYR A 111 4.85 -16.92 15.61
CA TYR A 111 4.58 -16.07 14.48
C TYR A 111 3.62 -14.92 14.82
N LEU A 112 2.52 -15.22 15.51
CA LEU A 112 1.52 -14.21 15.95
C LEU A 112 2.08 -13.13 16.89
N LYS A 113 3.20 -13.39 17.56
CA LYS A 113 3.89 -12.39 18.42
C LYS A 113 4.83 -11.48 17.64
N THR A 114 5.05 -11.74 16.35
CA THR A 114 5.96 -10.96 15.53
C THR A 114 5.28 -9.72 14.94
N ASP A 115 6.08 -8.73 14.56
CA ASP A 115 5.65 -7.61 13.72
C ASP A 115 5.83 -7.93 12.23
N GLU A 116 5.60 -9.20 11.83
CA GLU A 116 5.70 -9.58 10.43
C GLU A 116 4.71 -8.77 9.58
N TYR A 117 5.16 -8.39 8.39
CA TYR A 117 4.47 -7.44 7.53
C TYR A 117 3.00 -7.84 7.23
N ALA A 118 2.73 -9.13 6.97
CA ALA A 118 1.37 -9.58 6.68
C ALA A 118 0.46 -9.47 7.90
N LEU A 119 0.96 -9.82 9.10
CA LEU A 119 0.23 -9.67 10.36
C LEU A 119 -0.07 -8.20 10.65
N THR A 120 0.96 -7.34 10.54
CA THR A 120 0.82 -5.89 10.73
C THR A 120 -0.26 -5.31 9.82
N LYS A 121 -0.25 -5.66 8.53
CA LYS A 121 -1.27 -5.20 7.57
C LYS A 121 -2.67 -5.71 7.93
N ALA A 122 -2.81 -6.97 8.31
CA ALA A 122 -4.10 -7.56 8.71
C ALA A 122 -4.65 -6.93 10.02
N LEU A 123 -3.78 -6.65 11.00
CA LEU A 123 -4.16 -5.96 12.24
C LEU A 123 -4.61 -4.52 11.97
N GLN A 124 -3.95 -3.80 11.08
CA GLN A 124 -4.34 -2.45 10.67
C GLN A 124 -5.69 -2.45 9.94
N GLU A 125 -6.00 -3.46 9.12
CA GLU A 125 -7.35 -3.63 8.57
C GLU A 125 -8.40 -3.82 9.68
N ASN A 126 -8.07 -4.57 10.73
CA ASN A 126 -8.99 -4.75 11.87
C ASN A 126 -9.23 -3.41 12.58
N LEU A 127 -8.22 -2.57 12.75
CA LEU A 127 -8.36 -1.23 13.32
C LEU A 127 -9.30 -0.34 12.48
N LEU A 128 -9.18 -0.37 11.14
CA LEU A 128 -10.10 0.33 10.26
C LEU A 128 -11.54 -0.16 10.44
N ARG A 129 -11.76 -1.47 10.43
CA ARG A 129 -13.11 -2.06 10.61
C ARG A 129 -13.71 -1.75 11.97
N ALA A 130 -12.88 -1.69 13.02
CA ALA A 130 -13.30 -1.38 14.39
C ALA A 130 -13.43 0.12 14.68
N SER A 131 -13.00 1.01 13.78
CA SER A 131 -12.95 2.46 14.02
C SER A 131 -14.32 3.13 14.17
N GLY A 132 -15.40 2.48 13.75
CA GLY A 132 -16.74 3.06 13.69
C GLY A 132 -16.99 3.95 12.46
N TYR A 133 -15.95 4.37 11.75
CA TYR A 133 -16.05 5.11 10.49
C TYR A 133 -16.37 4.16 9.33
N LYS A 134 -16.96 4.73 8.26
CA LYS A 134 -17.29 3.99 7.03
C LYS A 134 -16.64 4.60 5.77
N ASN A 135 -15.87 5.64 5.93
CA ASN A 135 -15.22 6.37 4.84
C ASN A 135 -13.82 5.81 4.50
N TRP A 136 -13.63 4.51 4.60
CA TRP A 136 -12.37 3.87 4.23
C TRP A 136 -12.55 2.85 3.10
N THR A 137 -11.48 2.66 2.35
CA THR A 137 -11.36 1.64 1.29
C THR A 137 -10.07 0.89 1.51
N ILE A 138 -10.10 -0.44 1.54
CA ILE A 138 -8.90 -1.28 1.68
C ILE A 138 -8.51 -1.82 0.30
N VAL A 139 -7.29 -1.52 -0.14
CA VAL A 139 -6.72 -2.07 -1.38
C VAL A 139 -5.59 -3.04 -1.02
N ARG A 140 -5.59 -4.23 -1.60
CA ARG A 140 -4.63 -5.30 -1.35
C ARG A 140 -3.81 -5.60 -2.61
N PRO A 141 -2.86 -4.74 -2.97
CA PRO A 141 -2.03 -4.99 -4.14
C PRO A 141 -1.11 -6.21 -3.90
N TYR A 142 -0.83 -6.92 -4.96
CA TYR A 142 0.19 -7.95 -4.96
C TYR A 142 1.58 -7.34 -5.20
N ILE A 143 2.61 -8.13 -5.52
CA ILE A 143 3.93 -7.59 -5.85
C ILE A 143 3.80 -6.68 -7.07
N THR A 144 4.17 -5.41 -6.91
CA THR A 144 4.08 -4.42 -7.99
C THR A 144 5.45 -4.13 -8.58
N PHE A 145 5.51 -4.04 -9.89
CA PHE A 145 6.70 -3.62 -10.63
C PHE A 145 6.45 -2.37 -11.48
N SER A 146 7.50 -1.74 -11.93
CA SER A 146 7.45 -0.60 -12.88
C SER A 146 8.81 -0.46 -13.56
N ASP A 147 8.92 0.44 -14.52
CA ASP A 147 10.17 0.70 -15.25
C ASP A 147 11.33 1.11 -14.32
N ILE A 148 11.02 1.74 -13.20
CA ILE A 148 12.01 2.15 -12.19
C ILE A 148 12.18 1.14 -11.05
N ARG A 149 11.29 0.16 -10.94
CA ARG A 149 11.30 -0.91 -9.94
C ARG A 149 11.04 -2.24 -10.61
N LEU A 150 12.09 -2.83 -11.14
CA LEU A 150 12.02 -4.15 -11.76
C LEU A 150 12.08 -5.22 -10.68
N GLN A 151 11.11 -6.14 -10.71
CA GLN A 151 11.00 -7.26 -9.80
C GLN A 151 11.21 -8.59 -10.53
N LEU A 152 11.85 -9.55 -9.88
CA LEU A 152 11.91 -10.94 -10.34
C LEU A 152 11.45 -11.83 -9.18
N GLY A 153 10.16 -12.16 -9.17
CA GLY A 153 9.54 -12.82 -8.02
C GLY A 153 9.74 -12.00 -6.74
N VAL A 154 10.43 -12.54 -5.76
CA VAL A 154 10.74 -11.87 -4.49
C VAL A 154 11.97 -10.97 -4.53
N TYR A 155 12.71 -10.97 -5.62
CA TYR A 155 13.97 -10.21 -5.74
C TYR A 155 13.74 -8.82 -6.32
N GLU A 156 14.25 -7.81 -5.62
CA GLU A 156 14.38 -6.45 -6.14
C GLU A 156 15.48 -6.40 -7.23
N LYS A 157 15.42 -5.42 -8.12
CA LYS A 157 16.33 -5.30 -9.27
C LYS A 157 17.82 -5.34 -8.89
N GLU A 158 18.19 -4.78 -7.73
CA GLU A 158 19.55 -4.74 -7.22
C GLU A 158 20.12 -6.14 -6.92
N GLN A 159 19.24 -7.10 -6.64
CA GLN A 159 19.63 -8.47 -6.29
C GLN A 159 19.86 -9.36 -7.52
N TRP A 160 19.20 -9.08 -8.64
CA TRP A 160 19.23 -9.96 -9.81
C TRP A 160 19.66 -9.29 -11.11
N LEU A 161 19.29 -8.02 -11.38
CA LEU A 161 19.48 -7.40 -12.70
C LEU A 161 20.97 -7.30 -13.08
N TYR A 162 21.82 -6.86 -12.17
CA TYR A 162 23.26 -6.79 -12.42
C TYR A 162 23.85 -8.18 -12.75
N ARG A 163 23.42 -9.20 -12.03
CA ARG A 163 23.87 -10.58 -12.28
C ARG A 163 23.43 -11.04 -13.67
N ALA A 164 22.17 -10.79 -14.03
CA ALA A 164 21.62 -11.12 -15.35
C ALA A 164 22.41 -10.42 -16.48
N LEU A 165 22.67 -9.11 -16.35
CA LEU A 165 23.42 -8.34 -17.34
C LEU A 165 24.87 -8.83 -17.51
N GLN A 166 25.45 -9.45 -16.49
CA GLN A 166 26.79 -10.03 -16.51
C GLN A 166 26.79 -11.54 -16.88
N GLY A 167 25.66 -12.08 -17.32
CA GLY A 167 25.53 -13.52 -17.62
C GLY A 167 25.74 -14.43 -16.41
N ARG A 168 25.62 -13.93 -15.19
CA ARG A 168 25.80 -14.70 -13.95
C ARG A 168 24.50 -15.38 -13.54
N ALA A 169 24.61 -16.58 -12.95
CA ALA A 169 23.47 -17.32 -12.44
C ALA A 169 22.72 -16.53 -11.36
N ILE A 170 21.38 -16.54 -11.44
CA ILE A 170 20.48 -16.06 -10.40
C ILE A 170 20.01 -17.29 -9.63
N VAL A 171 20.16 -17.29 -8.31
CA VAL A 171 19.86 -18.45 -7.47
C VAL A 171 18.55 -18.20 -6.72
N PHE A 172 17.60 -19.12 -6.87
CA PHE A 172 16.38 -19.18 -6.07
C PHE A 172 16.43 -20.37 -5.13
N SER A 173 15.81 -20.23 -3.94
CA SER A 173 15.59 -21.39 -3.09
C SER A 173 14.61 -22.35 -3.79
N LYS A 174 14.76 -23.65 -3.52
CA LYS A 174 13.88 -24.67 -4.10
C LYS A 174 12.41 -24.44 -3.73
N ASP A 175 12.18 -23.96 -2.52
CA ASP A 175 10.82 -23.69 -1.99
C ASP A 175 10.13 -22.58 -2.80
N ILE A 176 10.85 -21.48 -3.08
CA ILE A 176 10.31 -20.37 -3.89
C ILE A 176 10.11 -20.81 -5.34
N ALA A 177 11.02 -21.61 -5.89
CA ALA A 177 10.97 -22.03 -7.29
C ALA A 177 9.76 -22.93 -7.63
N SER A 178 9.13 -23.54 -6.64
CA SER A 178 7.94 -24.38 -6.80
C SER A 178 6.61 -23.62 -6.67
N HIS A 179 6.64 -22.32 -6.33
CA HIS A 179 5.43 -21.53 -6.11
C HIS A 179 5.18 -20.54 -7.24
N TYR A 180 3.90 -20.28 -7.46
CA TYR A 180 3.46 -19.22 -8.36
C TYR A 180 3.43 -17.87 -7.63
N THR A 181 3.68 -16.81 -8.37
CA THR A 181 3.53 -15.43 -7.86
C THR A 181 2.89 -14.57 -8.93
N THR A 182 2.15 -13.56 -8.48
CA THR A 182 1.56 -12.56 -9.36
C THR A 182 2.42 -11.30 -9.32
N LEU A 183 2.72 -10.75 -10.49
CA LEU A 183 3.34 -9.44 -10.65
C LEU A 183 2.34 -8.51 -11.31
N THR A 184 2.12 -7.34 -10.71
CA THR A 184 1.17 -6.35 -11.23
C THR A 184 1.91 -5.07 -11.62
N TYR A 185 1.63 -4.55 -12.81
CA TYR A 185 2.24 -3.28 -13.22
C TYR A 185 1.71 -2.13 -12.38
N GLY A 186 2.60 -1.26 -11.92
CA GLY A 186 2.26 -0.21 -10.96
C GLY A 186 1.28 0.84 -11.48
N GLU A 187 1.19 1.03 -12.81
CA GLU A 187 0.21 1.91 -13.44
C GLU A 187 -1.19 1.28 -13.43
N ASP A 188 -1.32 -0.04 -13.68
CA ASP A 188 -2.61 -0.73 -13.62
C ASP A 188 -3.20 -0.67 -12.21
N VAL A 189 -2.36 -0.84 -11.18
CA VAL A 189 -2.80 -0.65 -9.79
C VAL A 189 -3.23 0.79 -9.53
N ALA A 190 -2.51 1.78 -10.08
CA ALA A 190 -2.88 3.18 -9.95
C ALA A 190 -4.22 3.50 -10.64
N GLN A 191 -4.49 2.91 -11.81
CA GLN A 191 -5.78 3.03 -12.50
C GLN A 191 -6.91 2.40 -11.66
N GLY A 192 -6.67 1.21 -11.09
CA GLY A 192 -7.63 0.59 -10.16
C GLY A 192 -7.95 1.47 -8.96
N ILE A 193 -6.93 2.03 -8.30
CA ILE A 193 -7.10 2.94 -7.15
C ILE A 193 -7.86 4.20 -7.58
N ALA A 194 -7.51 4.81 -8.72
CA ALA A 194 -8.19 6.00 -9.23
C ALA A 194 -9.68 5.76 -9.47
N GLY A 195 -10.06 4.56 -9.95
CA GLY A 195 -11.47 4.16 -10.12
C GLY A 195 -12.23 3.92 -8.81
N LEU A 196 -11.53 3.76 -7.68
CA LEU A 196 -12.14 3.62 -6.35
C LEU A 196 -12.33 4.97 -5.64
N ILE A 197 -11.54 5.99 -6.00
CA ILE A 197 -11.64 7.33 -5.40
C ILE A 197 -12.98 7.97 -5.79
N GLY A 198 -13.72 8.44 -4.78
CA GLY A 198 -15.05 9.04 -4.95
C GLY A 198 -16.17 8.03 -5.20
N ASN A 199 -15.88 6.73 -5.23
CA ASN A 199 -16.88 5.69 -5.43
C ASN A 199 -17.49 5.26 -4.08
N ALA A 200 -18.74 5.63 -3.84
CA ALA A 200 -19.46 5.28 -2.62
C ALA A 200 -19.61 3.76 -2.41
N MET A 201 -19.60 2.96 -3.49
CA MET A 201 -19.65 1.48 -3.40
C MET A 201 -18.33 0.86 -2.93
N ALA A 202 -17.24 1.64 -2.89
CA ALA A 202 -15.94 1.19 -2.42
C ALA A 202 -15.69 1.51 -0.93
N LEU A 203 -16.66 2.08 -0.24
CA LEU A 203 -16.56 2.47 1.17
C LEU A 203 -17.02 1.35 2.11
N GLY A 204 -16.35 1.24 3.29
CA GLY A 204 -16.77 0.50 4.45
C GLY A 204 -16.59 -0.92 4.54
#